data_e53556ca53d0246b92a06948efdbbfd4
#
_entry.id   e53556ca53d0246b92a06948efdbbfd4
#
_cell.length_a   1.000
_cell.length_b   1.000
_cell.length_c   1.000
_cell.angle_alpha   90.00
_cell.angle_beta   90.00
_cell.angle_gamma   90.00
#
_symmetry.space_group_name_H-M   'P 1'
#
loop_
_entity.id
_entity.type
_entity.pdbx_description
1 polymer ?
#
loop_
_entity_poly.entity_id
_entity_poly.type
_entity_poly.pdbx_seq_one_letter_code
_entity_poly.pdbx_strand_id
1 'polypeptide(L)'
;MAKKDDSNDNLFCSFCGKNQKEVKKLIAGPAVYICDECIQLCSEIIEEENEKEAGEFENLMIPHEIKDRLDDYVIEQDAAKKILAVAVYNHYKRLDSSLNSGEVEIQKSNILLIGPTGCGKTLLAQTLARFLNVPFTIADATSLTEAGYVGEDVENIILSLLQNADY
;
A
#
# COMPACT_ATOMS: atom_id res chain seq x y z
N MET A 1 -51.03 22.35 28.04
CA MET A 1 -50.27 21.58 29.02
C MET A 1 -49.77 20.31 28.35
N ALA A 2 -48.57 20.36 27.81
CA ALA A 2 -47.93 19.20 27.17
C ALA A 2 -47.09 18.47 28.25
N LYS A 3 -47.38 17.18 28.43
CA LYS A 3 -46.65 16.32 29.34
C LYS A 3 -45.24 16.17 28.82
N LYS A 4 -44.25 16.53 29.60
CA LYS A 4 -42.85 16.03 29.48
C LYS A 4 -42.88 14.55 29.84
N ASP A 5 -42.66 13.70 28.87
CA ASP A 5 -42.24 12.31 29.12
C ASP A 5 -40.78 12.35 29.53
N ASP A 6 -40.56 12.29 30.84
CA ASP A 6 -39.26 11.97 31.45
C ASP A 6 -39.03 10.45 31.33
N SER A 7 -38.79 9.97 30.12
CA SER A 7 -38.18 8.68 29.93
C SER A 7 -36.64 8.87 30.15
N ASN A 8 -36.26 8.77 31.39
CA ASN A 8 -34.84 8.68 31.80
C ASN A 8 -34.31 7.31 31.35
N ASP A 9 -34.23 7.11 30.06
CA ASP A 9 -33.64 5.93 29.46
C ASP A 9 -32.15 5.96 29.81
N ASN A 10 -31.73 5.07 30.70
CA ASN A 10 -30.34 4.80 31.00
C ASN A 10 -29.71 4.27 29.70
N LEU A 11 -29.10 5.14 28.94
CA LEU A 11 -28.36 4.79 27.73
C LEU A 11 -27.01 4.18 28.12
N PHE A 12 -26.70 3.06 27.50
CA PHE A 12 -25.45 2.31 27.75
C PHE A 12 -24.63 2.24 26.47
N CYS A 13 -23.32 2.28 26.63
CA CYS A 13 -22.43 1.97 25.54
C CYS A 13 -22.62 0.51 25.09
N SER A 14 -22.97 0.29 23.85
CA SER A 14 -23.19 -1.05 23.28
C SER A 14 -21.91 -1.88 23.18
N PHE A 15 -20.75 -1.23 23.32
CA PHE A 15 -19.44 -1.85 23.19
C PHE A 15 -18.88 -2.31 24.56
N CYS A 16 -18.87 -1.44 25.57
CA CYS A 16 -18.32 -1.74 26.90
C CYS A 16 -19.38 -1.85 28.01
N GLY A 17 -20.66 -1.52 27.76
CA GLY A 17 -21.75 -1.61 28.73
C GLY A 17 -21.80 -0.47 29.78
N LYS A 18 -20.88 0.51 29.73
CA LYS A 18 -20.90 1.66 30.66
C LYS A 18 -22.12 2.55 30.44
N ASN A 19 -22.67 3.08 31.54
CA ASN A 19 -23.81 3.98 31.50
C ASN A 19 -23.35 5.38 31.03
N GLN A 20 -24.27 6.13 30.43
CA GLN A 20 -24.06 7.52 30.00
C GLN A 20 -23.51 8.44 31.14
N LYS A 21 -23.81 8.13 32.38
CA LYS A 21 -23.32 8.89 33.53
C LYS A 21 -21.86 8.59 33.94
N GLU A 22 -21.33 7.48 33.44
CA GLU A 22 -19.97 7.00 33.74
C GLU A 22 -18.96 7.40 32.67
N VAL A 23 -19.43 7.91 31.53
CA VAL A 23 -18.62 8.31 30.38
C VAL A 23 -18.77 9.81 30.11
N LYS A 24 -17.76 10.43 29.54
CA LYS A 24 -17.80 11.87 29.22
C LYS A 24 -18.78 12.17 28.07
N LYS A 25 -18.83 11.28 27.09
CA LYS A 25 -19.65 11.45 25.91
C LYS A 25 -20.13 10.08 25.40
N LEU A 26 -21.41 10.04 25.01
CA LEU A 26 -22.01 8.89 24.37
C LEU A 26 -22.51 9.33 22.97
N ILE A 27 -22.04 8.67 21.93
CA ILE A 27 -22.40 8.93 20.54
C ILE A 27 -23.47 7.94 20.13
N ALA A 28 -24.59 8.45 19.60
CA ALA A 28 -25.72 7.65 19.16
C ALA A 28 -25.57 7.29 17.67
N GLY A 29 -25.71 6.02 17.37
CA GLY A 29 -25.94 5.49 16.03
C GLY A 29 -27.41 5.08 15.81
N PRO A 30 -27.77 4.53 14.66
CA PRO A 30 -29.16 4.18 14.33
C PRO A 30 -29.83 3.20 15.30
N ALA A 31 -29.07 2.33 15.97
CA ALA A 31 -29.56 1.34 16.92
C ALA A 31 -28.53 1.02 18.05
N VAL A 32 -27.44 1.76 18.13
CA VAL A 32 -26.32 1.50 19.03
C VAL A 32 -25.77 2.80 19.60
N TYR A 33 -25.06 2.68 20.72
CA TYR A 33 -24.36 3.79 21.37
C TYR A 33 -22.90 3.40 21.60
N ILE A 34 -21.96 4.33 21.40
CA ILE A 34 -20.55 4.13 21.68
C ILE A 34 -20.02 5.28 22.53
N CYS A 35 -19.22 4.96 23.56
CA CYS A 35 -18.63 5.99 24.43
C CYS A 35 -17.28 6.47 23.88
N ASP A 36 -16.85 7.63 24.36
CA ASP A 36 -15.57 8.27 24.04
C ASP A 36 -14.37 7.37 24.34
N GLU A 37 -14.38 6.61 25.44
CA GLU A 37 -13.30 5.67 25.78
C GLU A 37 -13.19 4.54 24.76
N CYS A 38 -14.32 3.98 24.30
CA CYS A 38 -14.29 2.93 23.27
C CYS A 38 -13.86 3.45 21.90
N ILE A 39 -14.21 4.71 21.57
CA ILE A 39 -13.73 5.35 20.35
C ILE A 39 -12.22 5.53 20.41
N GLN A 40 -11.69 6.01 21.54
CA GLN A 40 -10.26 6.18 21.71
C GLN A 40 -9.53 4.83 21.58
N LEU A 41 -10.01 3.77 22.22
CA LEU A 41 -9.44 2.43 22.11
C LEU A 41 -9.46 1.92 20.67
N CYS A 42 -10.56 2.11 19.94
CA CYS A 42 -10.64 1.73 18.53
C CYS A 42 -9.65 2.54 17.67
N SER A 43 -9.49 3.85 17.94
CA SER A 43 -8.52 4.68 17.22
C SER A 43 -7.09 4.21 17.47
N GLU A 44 -6.73 3.91 18.73
CA GLU A 44 -5.41 3.39 19.08
C GLU A 44 -5.10 2.07 18.36
N ILE A 45 -6.06 1.14 18.29
CA ILE A 45 -5.90 -0.14 17.58
C ILE A 45 -5.70 0.09 16.08
N ILE A 46 -6.50 0.97 15.48
CA ILE A 46 -6.39 1.28 14.04
C ILE A 46 -5.06 2.01 13.76
N GLU A 47 -4.63 2.90 14.64
CA GLU A 47 -3.34 3.58 14.51
C GLU A 47 -2.18 2.58 14.62
N GLU A 48 -2.22 1.63 15.58
CA GLU A 48 -1.22 0.56 15.69
C GLU A 48 -1.19 -0.37 14.45
N GLU A 49 -2.33 -0.66 13.85
CA GLU A 49 -2.41 -1.43 12.60
C GLU A 49 -1.84 -0.62 11.43
N ASN A 50 -2.20 0.65 11.31
CA ASN A 50 -1.65 1.55 10.30
C ASN A 50 -0.15 1.77 10.46
N GLU A 51 0.37 1.86 11.71
CA GLU A 51 1.81 1.94 11.97
C GLU A 51 2.55 0.66 11.59
N LYS A 52 1.94 -0.51 11.76
CA LYS A 52 2.52 -1.78 11.29
C LYS A 52 2.58 -1.85 9.77
N GLU A 53 1.53 -1.39 9.09
CA GLU A 53 1.51 -1.28 7.64
C GLU A 53 2.47 -0.18 7.14
N ALA A 54 2.56 0.97 7.82
CA ALA A 54 3.51 2.03 7.51
C ALA A 54 4.96 1.64 7.83
N GLY A 55 5.20 0.81 8.84
CA GLY A 55 6.52 0.32 9.22
C GLY A 55 7.21 -0.52 8.14
N GLU A 56 6.47 -1.08 7.20
CA GLU A 56 7.05 -1.69 5.98
C GLU A 56 7.68 -0.63 5.05
N PHE A 57 7.25 0.62 5.14
CA PHE A 57 7.80 1.74 4.34
C PHE A 57 8.83 2.59 5.09
N GLU A 58 8.91 2.54 6.44
CA GLU A 58 9.91 3.27 7.23
C GLU A 58 11.36 2.81 6.94
N ASN A 59 11.56 1.61 6.39
CA ASN A 59 12.84 1.07 5.95
C ASN A 59 13.03 1.15 4.42
N LEU A 60 12.46 2.16 3.77
CA LEU A 60 12.69 2.35 2.34
C LEU A 60 14.19 2.55 2.09
N MET A 61 14.82 1.55 1.47
CA MET A 61 16.24 1.62 1.10
C MET A 61 16.50 2.86 0.26
N ILE A 62 17.52 3.64 0.64
CA ILE A 62 17.94 4.79 -0.15
C ILE A 62 18.50 4.35 -1.50
N PRO A 63 18.49 5.22 -2.54
CA PRO A 63 18.94 4.84 -3.88
C PRO A 63 20.34 4.25 -3.95
N HIS A 64 21.24 4.63 -3.03
CA HIS A 64 22.58 4.07 -2.96
C HIS A 64 22.56 2.61 -2.53
N GLU A 65 21.83 2.28 -1.50
CA GLU A 65 21.67 0.90 -1.01
C GLU A 65 21.00 0.00 -2.06
N ILE A 66 19.98 0.51 -2.79
CA ILE A 66 19.35 -0.22 -3.90
C ILE A 66 20.39 -0.52 -4.99
N LYS A 67 21.24 0.45 -5.32
CA LYS A 67 22.29 0.25 -6.31
C LYS A 67 23.31 -0.79 -5.83
N ASP A 68 23.76 -0.71 -4.60
CA ASP A 68 24.73 -1.64 -4.02
C ASP A 68 24.21 -3.08 -4.03
N ARG A 69 22.92 -3.26 -3.70
CA ARG A 69 22.26 -4.57 -3.82
C ARG A 69 22.19 -5.07 -5.27
N LEU A 70 21.96 -4.18 -6.23
CA LEU A 70 22.00 -4.56 -7.64
C LEU A 70 23.43 -4.93 -8.10
N ASP A 71 24.47 -4.31 -7.54
CA ASP A 71 25.85 -4.61 -7.84
C ASP A 71 26.27 -6.02 -7.41
N ASP A 72 25.66 -6.57 -6.38
CA ASP A 72 25.89 -7.95 -5.92
C ASP A 72 25.44 -9.01 -6.96
N TYR A 73 24.47 -8.70 -7.81
CA TYR A 73 23.85 -9.67 -8.73
C TYR A 73 24.09 -9.38 -10.21
N VAL A 74 24.33 -8.12 -10.55
CA VAL A 74 24.45 -7.68 -11.95
C VAL A 74 25.79 -7.00 -12.15
N ILE A 75 26.59 -7.55 -13.04
CA ILE A 75 27.91 -7.01 -13.38
C ILE A 75 27.72 -5.84 -14.34
N GLU A 76 28.45 -4.74 -14.15
CA GLU A 76 28.40 -3.53 -14.97
C GLU A 76 27.00 -2.84 -14.96
N GLN A 77 26.65 -2.12 -16.01
CA GLN A 77 25.36 -1.40 -16.16
C GLN A 77 25.13 -0.29 -15.11
N ASP A 78 26.17 0.38 -14.63
CA ASP A 78 26.10 1.37 -13.55
C ASP A 78 25.08 2.50 -13.81
N ALA A 79 25.01 2.98 -15.03
CA ALA A 79 24.07 4.04 -15.40
C ALA A 79 22.60 3.56 -15.26
N ALA A 80 22.29 2.35 -15.74
CA ALA A 80 20.97 1.76 -15.65
C ALA A 80 20.58 1.49 -14.20
N LYS A 81 21.49 0.95 -13.39
CA LYS A 81 21.27 0.68 -11.96
C LYS A 81 20.96 1.94 -11.17
N LYS A 82 21.68 3.04 -11.41
CA LYS A 82 21.43 4.35 -10.77
C LYS A 82 20.03 4.87 -11.11
N ILE A 83 19.66 4.84 -12.39
CA ILE A 83 18.34 5.31 -12.83
C ILE A 83 17.23 4.45 -12.22
N LEU A 84 17.38 3.13 -12.22
CA LEU A 84 16.42 2.21 -11.61
C LEU A 84 16.29 2.44 -10.10
N ALA A 85 17.40 2.58 -9.38
CA ALA A 85 17.40 2.81 -7.94
C ALA A 85 16.63 4.09 -7.56
N VAL A 86 16.87 5.19 -8.28
CA VAL A 86 16.15 6.44 -8.05
C VAL A 86 14.67 6.33 -8.42
N ALA A 87 14.34 5.67 -9.53
CA ALA A 87 12.97 5.51 -9.98
C ALA A 87 12.13 4.66 -9.01
N VAL A 88 12.71 3.58 -8.48
CA VAL A 88 12.09 2.74 -7.46
C VAL A 88 11.89 3.51 -6.16
N TYR A 89 12.91 4.20 -5.68
CA TYR A 89 12.80 5.03 -4.49
C TYR A 89 11.68 6.06 -4.62
N ASN A 90 11.61 6.78 -5.74
CA ASN A 90 10.55 7.76 -6.01
C ASN A 90 9.16 7.09 -6.08
N HIS A 91 9.08 5.86 -6.60
CA HIS A 91 7.82 5.11 -6.64
C HIS A 91 7.30 4.85 -5.23
N TYR A 92 8.13 4.29 -4.34
CA TYR A 92 7.74 4.02 -2.96
C TYR A 92 7.47 5.31 -2.17
N LYS A 93 8.32 6.33 -2.33
CA LYS A 93 8.10 7.62 -1.72
C LYS A 93 6.78 8.27 -2.12
N ARG A 94 6.30 8.02 -3.33
CA ARG A 94 4.98 8.46 -3.79
C ARG A 94 3.84 7.67 -3.14
N LEU A 95 4.03 6.38 -2.85
CA LEU A 95 3.04 5.53 -2.18
C LEU A 95 2.93 5.86 -0.69
N ASP A 96 3.99 6.37 -0.09
CA ASP A 96 3.98 6.82 1.30
C ASP A 96 3.12 8.09 1.42
N SER A 97 1.90 7.90 1.92
CA SER A 97 0.93 8.99 2.09
C SER A 97 1.34 10.02 3.15
N SER A 98 2.23 9.65 4.09
CA SER A 98 2.72 10.53 5.14
C SER A 98 3.59 11.66 4.58
N LEU A 99 4.22 11.43 3.44
CA LEU A 99 5.09 12.39 2.75
C LEU A 99 4.34 13.28 1.75
N ASN A 100 3.08 12.96 1.43
CA ASN A 100 2.27 13.70 0.45
C ASN A 100 1.67 15.01 0.99
N SER A 101 1.98 15.41 2.22
CA SER A 101 1.61 16.72 2.77
C SER A 101 2.49 17.87 2.30
N GLY A 102 3.45 17.64 1.42
CA GLY A 102 4.39 18.62 0.90
C GLY A 102 3.95 19.26 -0.42
N GLU A 103 4.51 20.44 -0.72
CA GLU A 103 4.25 21.22 -1.94
C GLU A 103 4.70 20.55 -3.26
N VAL A 104 5.41 19.41 -3.20
CA VAL A 104 6.00 18.72 -4.36
C VAL A 104 5.30 17.39 -4.62
N GLU A 105 4.59 17.32 -5.73
CA GLU A 105 3.97 16.10 -6.23
C GLU A 105 4.98 15.25 -7.02
N ILE A 106 5.21 14.01 -6.60
CA ILE A 106 6.04 13.03 -7.32
C ILE A 106 5.17 12.32 -8.35
N GLN A 107 5.43 12.57 -9.63
CA GLN A 107 4.70 11.95 -10.72
C GLN A 107 5.05 10.48 -10.88
N LYS A 108 4.06 9.67 -11.33
CA LYS A 108 4.28 8.28 -11.73
C LYS A 108 5.14 8.24 -12.98
N SER A 109 6.22 7.45 -12.96
CA SER A 109 7.06 7.22 -14.14
C SER A 109 7.09 5.74 -14.52
N ASN A 110 7.14 5.48 -15.82
CA ASN A 110 7.40 4.16 -16.36
C ASN A 110 8.85 4.11 -16.84
N ILE A 111 9.48 2.94 -16.75
CA ILE A 111 10.88 2.76 -17.13
C ILE A 111 10.94 1.93 -18.40
N LEU A 112 11.67 2.43 -19.40
CA LEU A 112 11.94 1.71 -20.64
C LEU A 112 13.41 1.27 -20.67
N LEU A 113 13.65 -0.04 -20.73
CA LEU A 113 14.98 -0.64 -20.87
C LEU A 113 15.20 -1.10 -22.29
N ILE A 114 16.14 -0.50 -23.01
CA ILE A 114 16.50 -0.82 -24.39
C ILE A 114 17.92 -1.38 -24.42
N GLY A 115 18.12 -2.45 -25.18
CA GLY A 115 19.43 -3.05 -25.37
C GLY A 115 19.34 -4.41 -26.05
N PRO A 116 20.47 -5.00 -26.48
CA PRO A 116 20.48 -6.32 -27.14
C PRO A 116 20.00 -7.42 -26.20
N THR A 117 19.66 -8.56 -26.79
CA THR A 117 19.30 -9.76 -26.00
C THR A 117 20.50 -10.20 -25.16
N GLY A 118 20.25 -10.64 -23.93
CA GLY A 118 21.30 -11.10 -23.02
C GLY A 118 22.01 -10.01 -22.23
N CYS A 119 21.76 -8.71 -22.44
CA CYS A 119 22.42 -7.64 -21.68
C CYS A 119 21.88 -7.41 -20.26
N GLY A 120 21.03 -8.28 -19.73
CA GLY A 120 20.60 -8.26 -18.33
C GLY A 120 19.35 -7.43 -18.02
N LYS A 121 18.58 -6.95 -19.01
CA LYS A 121 17.37 -6.13 -18.78
C LYS A 121 16.37 -6.79 -17.83
N THR A 122 16.00 -8.03 -18.14
CA THR A 122 15.07 -8.82 -17.31
C THR A 122 15.68 -9.18 -15.96
N LEU A 123 16.97 -9.49 -15.94
CA LEU A 123 17.71 -9.80 -14.70
C LEU A 123 17.66 -8.60 -13.71
N LEU A 124 17.88 -7.39 -14.19
CA LEU A 124 17.77 -6.17 -13.38
C LEU A 124 16.38 -6.06 -12.73
N ALA A 125 15.29 -6.25 -13.51
CA ALA A 125 13.93 -6.16 -13.00
C ALA A 125 13.61 -7.28 -12.01
N GLN A 126 13.99 -8.53 -12.29
CA GLN A 126 13.78 -9.67 -11.40
C GLN A 126 14.56 -9.54 -10.10
N THR A 127 15.82 -9.09 -10.17
CA THR A 127 16.64 -8.88 -8.98
C THR A 127 16.04 -7.81 -8.10
N LEU A 128 15.57 -6.71 -8.71
CA LEU A 128 14.90 -5.62 -8.01
C LEU A 128 13.65 -6.11 -7.26
N ALA A 129 12.76 -6.84 -7.94
CA ALA A 129 11.57 -7.40 -7.32
C ALA A 129 11.88 -8.35 -6.16
N ARG A 130 12.94 -9.17 -6.30
CA ARG A 130 13.35 -10.12 -5.27
C ARG A 130 13.79 -9.45 -3.98
N PHE A 131 14.65 -8.44 -4.02
CA PHE A 131 15.10 -7.82 -2.77
C PHE A 131 14.11 -6.81 -2.20
N LEU A 132 13.20 -6.28 -3.02
CA LEU A 132 12.06 -5.49 -2.54
C LEU A 132 10.92 -6.36 -1.98
N ASN A 133 11.05 -7.69 -2.12
CA ASN A 133 10.06 -8.67 -1.69
C ASN A 133 8.66 -8.38 -2.26
N VAL A 134 8.60 -8.03 -3.55
CA VAL A 134 7.33 -7.77 -4.26
C VAL A 134 7.07 -8.83 -5.33
N PRO A 135 5.80 -9.18 -5.59
CA PRO A 135 5.47 -10.12 -6.66
C PRO A 135 5.89 -9.57 -8.03
N PHE A 136 6.36 -10.46 -8.90
CA PHE A 136 6.88 -10.11 -10.20
C PHE A 136 6.30 -11.01 -11.29
N THR A 137 5.84 -10.42 -12.38
CA THR A 137 5.41 -11.14 -13.57
C THR A 137 6.00 -10.54 -14.84
N ILE A 138 6.11 -11.36 -15.86
CA ILE A 138 6.55 -10.96 -17.20
C ILE A 138 5.40 -11.27 -18.16
N ALA A 139 5.02 -10.28 -18.94
CA ALA A 139 4.03 -10.44 -20.01
C ALA A 139 4.66 -10.06 -21.37
N ASP A 140 4.30 -10.79 -22.41
CA ASP A 140 4.70 -10.47 -23.78
C ASP A 140 3.63 -9.57 -24.41
N ALA A 141 3.96 -8.30 -24.64
CA ALA A 141 3.03 -7.35 -25.25
C ALA A 141 2.62 -7.71 -26.67
N THR A 142 3.36 -8.60 -27.36
CA THR A 142 3.03 -9.04 -28.72
C THR A 142 1.91 -10.08 -28.76
N SER A 143 1.67 -10.78 -27.65
CA SER A 143 0.60 -11.77 -27.50
C SER A 143 -0.71 -11.17 -26.95
N LEU A 144 -0.67 -9.94 -26.43
CA LEU A 144 -1.82 -9.30 -25.80
C LEU A 144 -2.81 -8.80 -26.84
N THR A 145 -4.08 -9.10 -26.63
CA THR A 145 -5.20 -8.66 -27.47
C THR A 145 -6.31 -8.06 -26.62
N GLU A 146 -7.23 -7.34 -27.26
CA GLU A 146 -8.46 -6.91 -26.59
C GLU A 146 -9.34 -8.13 -26.30
N ALA A 147 -10.09 -8.05 -25.20
CA ALA A 147 -11.00 -9.11 -24.77
C ALA A 147 -11.94 -9.57 -25.89
N GLY A 148 -11.93 -10.89 -26.16
CA GLY A 148 -12.74 -11.51 -27.21
C GLY A 148 -12.05 -11.71 -28.56
N TYR A 149 -10.78 -11.36 -28.73
CA TYR A 149 -9.94 -11.73 -29.88
C TYR A 149 -9.03 -12.91 -29.54
N VAL A 150 -8.47 -13.52 -30.58
CA VAL A 150 -7.53 -14.66 -30.43
C VAL A 150 -6.19 -14.13 -29.91
N GLY A 151 -5.89 -14.38 -28.63
CA GLY A 151 -4.69 -13.95 -27.91
C GLY A 151 -4.86 -14.03 -26.42
N GLU A 152 -3.91 -13.52 -25.66
CA GLU A 152 -4.01 -13.41 -24.20
C GLU A 152 -4.71 -12.10 -23.83
N ASP A 153 -5.70 -12.18 -22.95
CA ASP A 153 -6.39 -11.00 -22.44
C ASP A 153 -5.47 -10.21 -21.51
N VAL A 154 -5.57 -8.87 -21.54
CA VAL A 154 -4.77 -7.97 -20.68
C VAL A 154 -4.99 -8.28 -19.20
N GLU A 155 -6.18 -8.74 -18.82
CA GLU A 155 -6.53 -9.16 -17.46
C GLU A 155 -5.68 -10.32 -16.95
N ASN A 156 -5.15 -11.17 -17.84
CA ASN A 156 -4.28 -12.28 -17.48
C ASN A 156 -2.95 -11.83 -16.87
N ILE A 157 -2.50 -10.61 -17.13
CA ILE A 157 -1.32 -10.03 -16.50
C ILE A 157 -1.57 -9.87 -14.99
N ILE A 158 -2.75 -9.34 -14.62
CA ILE A 158 -3.13 -9.15 -13.21
C ILE A 158 -3.31 -10.52 -12.55
N LEU A 159 -3.95 -11.47 -13.23
CA LEU A 159 -4.11 -12.84 -12.72
C LEU A 159 -2.75 -13.50 -12.44
N SER A 160 -1.81 -13.38 -13.37
CA SER A 160 -0.44 -13.92 -13.21
C SER A 160 0.30 -13.24 -12.05
N LEU A 161 0.09 -11.94 -11.86
CA LEU A 161 0.68 -11.19 -10.74
C LEU A 161 0.09 -11.64 -9.40
N LEU A 162 -1.23 -11.84 -9.31
CA LEU A 162 -1.91 -12.36 -8.13
C LEU A 162 -1.44 -13.78 -7.77
N GLN A 163 -1.29 -14.66 -8.77
CA GLN A 163 -0.77 -16.01 -8.56
C GLN A 163 0.66 -16.00 -8.02
N ASN A 164 1.51 -15.08 -8.47
CA ASN A 164 2.87 -14.91 -7.96
C ASN A 164 2.92 -14.25 -6.58
N ALA A 165 1.82 -13.65 -6.13
CA ALA A 165 1.65 -13.09 -4.80
C ALA A 165 1.05 -14.09 -3.78
N ASP A 166 0.87 -15.37 -4.19
CA ASP A 166 0.23 -16.44 -3.37
C ASP A 166 -1.22 -16.11 -2.94
N TYR A 167 -1.97 -15.42 -3.83
CA TYR A 167 -3.40 -15.12 -3.66
C TYR A 167 -4.27 -16.06 -4.50
#